data_88d54cebd549b8fa7d79864979a46b38
#
_entry.id   88d54cebd549b8fa7d79864979a46b38
#
_cell.length_a   1.000
_cell.length_b   1.000
_cell.length_c   1.000
_cell.angle_alpha   90.00
_cell.angle_beta   90.00
_cell.angle_gamma   90.00
#
_symmetry.space_group_name_H-M   'P 1'
#
loop_
_entity.id
_entity.type
_entity.pdbx_description
1 polymer ?
#
loop_
_entity_poly.entity_id
_entity_poly.type
_entity_poly.pdbx_seq_one_letter_code
_entity_poly.pdbx_strand_id
1 'polypeptide(L)' 'MNEDIFKGKWKELKGRVKAKWGNLTDDDVTKVEGQSEKLVGILQVKYGYSKDKAQEEYNQFMDDHK' A
#
# COMPACT_ATOMS: atom_id res chain seq x y z
N MET A 1 -12.32 4.85 -9.03
CA MET A 1 -11.36 3.73 -9.12
C MET A 1 -10.47 3.69 -7.90
N ASN A 2 -9.97 2.50 -7.56
CA ASN A 2 -9.16 2.32 -6.35
C ASN A 2 -7.97 3.25 -6.27
N GLU A 3 -7.28 3.44 -7.38
CA GLU A 3 -6.10 4.29 -7.41
C GLU A 3 -6.41 5.74 -7.05
N ASP A 4 -7.52 6.25 -7.56
CA ASP A 4 -7.94 7.62 -7.28
C ASP A 4 -8.35 7.76 -5.81
N ILE A 5 -9.03 6.76 -5.27
CA ILE A 5 -9.44 6.75 -3.88
C ILE A 5 -8.21 6.66 -2.99
N PHE A 6 -7.28 5.78 -3.33
CA PHE A 6 -6.04 5.61 -2.57
C PHE A 6 -5.26 6.92 -2.50
N LYS A 7 -5.08 7.55 -3.63
CA LYS A 7 -4.37 8.83 -3.71
C LYS A 7 -5.11 9.92 -2.94
N GLY A 8 -6.42 10.01 -3.13
CA GLY A 8 -7.23 11.05 -2.48
C GLY A 8 -7.28 10.90 -0.97
N LYS A 9 -7.19 9.68 -0.47
CA LYS A 9 -7.23 9.40 0.97
C LYS A 9 -5.87 9.06 1.55
N TRP A 10 -4.80 9.30 0.80
CA TRP A 10 -3.47 8.87 1.21
C TRP A 10 -3.07 9.36 2.59
N LYS A 11 -3.36 10.59 2.90
CA LYS A 11 -3.01 11.16 4.19
C LYS A 11 -3.60 10.34 5.34
N GLU A 12 -4.83 9.86 5.15
CA GLU A 12 -5.53 9.03 6.12
C GLU A 12 -5.06 7.58 6.05
N LEU A 13 -4.90 7.05 4.84
CA LEU A 13 -4.53 5.66 4.66
C LEU A 13 -3.08 5.35 5.00
N LYS A 14 -2.22 6.35 4.94
CA LYS A 14 -0.79 6.23 5.23
C LYS A 14 -0.52 5.51 6.55
N GLY A 15 -1.20 5.91 7.62
CA GLY A 15 -1.04 5.28 8.92
C GLY A 15 -1.53 3.84 8.93
N ARG A 16 -2.60 3.57 8.20
CA ARG A 16 -3.17 2.22 8.11
C ARG A 16 -2.28 1.28 7.33
N VAL A 17 -1.63 1.80 6.29
CA VAL A 17 -0.66 1.04 5.50
C VAL A 17 0.48 0.58 6.41
N LYS A 18 1.02 1.48 7.21
CA LYS A 18 2.10 1.13 8.11
C LYS A 18 1.66 0.13 9.18
N ALA A 19 0.44 0.27 9.68
CA ALA A 19 -0.10 -0.65 10.66
C ALA A 19 -0.31 -2.05 10.10
N LYS A 20 -0.80 -2.15 8.87
CA LYS A 20 -1.04 -3.45 8.24
C LYS A 20 0.26 -4.15 7.86
N TRP A 21 1.20 -3.40 7.32
CA TRP A 21 2.47 -3.96 6.85
C TRP A 21 3.61 -3.41 7.70
N GLY A 22 3.77 -4.00 8.88
CA GLY A 22 4.72 -3.54 9.89
C GLY A 22 6.18 -3.53 9.46
N ASN A 23 6.53 -4.30 8.40
CA ASN A 23 7.90 -4.30 7.88
C ASN A 23 8.23 -3.04 7.07
N LEU A 24 7.23 -2.23 6.74
CA LEU A 24 7.48 -0.98 6.05
C LEU A 24 7.96 0.07 7.04
N THR A 25 9.00 0.80 6.64
CA THR A 25 9.49 1.92 7.44
C THR A 25 8.71 3.18 7.07
N ASP A 26 8.90 4.25 7.86
CA ASP A 26 8.30 5.54 7.55
C ASP A 26 8.76 6.03 6.18
N ASP A 27 10.03 5.79 5.83
CA ASP A 27 10.56 6.17 4.53
C ASP A 27 9.87 5.40 3.40
N ASP A 28 9.64 4.10 3.60
CA ASP A 28 8.93 3.29 2.60
C ASP A 28 7.54 3.84 2.35
N VAL A 29 6.83 4.13 3.43
CA VAL A 29 5.46 4.65 3.32
C VAL A 29 5.46 6.02 2.66
N THR A 30 6.40 6.87 3.01
CA THR A 30 6.51 8.20 2.41
C THR A 30 6.74 8.10 0.90
N LYS A 31 7.54 7.13 0.46
CA LYS A 31 7.83 6.93 -0.97
C LYS A 31 6.61 6.54 -1.79
N VAL A 32 5.61 5.95 -1.16
CA VAL A 32 4.38 5.55 -1.86
C VAL A 32 3.65 6.77 -2.43
N GLU A 33 3.58 7.84 -1.68
CA GLU A 33 2.97 9.09 -2.13
C GLU A 33 1.56 8.93 -2.72
N GLY A 34 0.79 8.00 -2.17
CA GLY A 34 -0.56 7.76 -2.65
C GLY A 34 -0.65 7.02 -3.98
N GLN A 35 0.46 6.46 -4.46
CA GLN A 35 0.48 5.71 -5.71
C GLN A 35 0.48 4.21 -5.40
N SER A 36 -0.63 3.55 -5.76
CA SER A 36 -0.79 2.12 -5.47
C SER A 36 0.33 1.28 -6.07
N GLU A 37 0.78 1.64 -7.24
CA GLU A 37 1.85 0.96 -7.96
C GLU A 37 3.13 0.92 -7.13
N LYS A 38 3.46 2.01 -6.46
CA LYS A 38 4.64 2.07 -5.61
C LYS A 38 4.49 1.20 -4.38
N LEU A 39 3.29 1.16 -3.79
CA LEU A 39 3.03 0.29 -2.66
C LEU A 39 3.20 -1.17 -3.05
N VAL A 40 2.63 -1.58 -4.19
CA VAL A 40 2.77 -2.96 -4.68
C VAL A 40 4.25 -3.31 -4.84
N GLY A 41 5.04 -2.41 -5.42
CA GLY A 41 6.48 -2.63 -5.59
C GLY A 41 7.21 -2.80 -4.27
N ILE A 42 6.89 -1.98 -3.29
CA ILE A 42 7.51 -2.05 -1.97
C ILE A 42 7.14 -3.36 -1.26
N LEU A 43 5.89 -3.81 -1.39
CA LEU A 43 5.47 -5.07 -0.81
C LEU A 43 6.24 -6.24 -1.41
N GLN A 44 6.53 -6.19 -2.70
CA GLN A 44 7.34 -7.23 -3.34
C GLN A 44 8.75 -7.27 -2.75
N VAL A 45 9.35 -6.12 -2.52
CA VAL A 45 10.71 -6.04 -1.98
C VAL A 45 10.74 -6.44 -0.51
N LYS A 46 9.86 -5.89 0.30
CA LYS A 46 9.92 -6.08 1.75
C LYS A 46 9.43 -7.44 2.22
N TYR A 47 8.47 -8.02 1.51
CA TYR A 47 7.88 -9.29 1.90
C TYR A 47 8.25 -10.44 0.96
N GLY A 48 8.94 -10.14 -0.13
CA GLY A 48 9.28 -11.14 -1.13
C GLY A 48 8.07 -11.67 -1.88
N TYR A 49 6.99 -10.90 -1.94
CA TYR A 49 5.78 -11.30 -2.66
C TYR A 49 5.98 -11.24 -4.16
N SER A 50 5.27 -12.13 -4.89
CA SER A 50 5.13 -11.97 -6.32
C SER A 50 4.30 -10.72 -6.57
N LYS A 51 4.31 -10.24 -7.81
CA LYS A 51 3.49 -9.08 -8.18
C LYS A 51 2.01 -9.36 -7.93
N ASP A 52 1.55 -10.56 -8.28
CA ASP A 52 0.16 -10.95 -8.10
C ASP A 52 -0.22 -10.95 -6.62
N LYS A 53 0.66 -11.49 -5.78
CA LYS A 53 0.40 -11.54 -4.34
C LYS A 53 0.37 -10.13 -3.75
N ALA A 54 1.31 -9.29 -4.13
CA ALA A 54 1.35 -7.91 -3.64
C ALA A 54 0.10 -7.14 -4.08
N GLN A 55 -0.35 -7.36 -5.31
CA GLN A 55 -1.56 -6.72 -5.81
C GLN A 55 -2.80 -7.19 -5.04
N GLU A 56 -2.87 -8.48 -4.72
CA GLU A 56 -3.94 -9.04 -3.90
C GLU A 56 -3.99 -8.39 -2.54
N GLU A 57 -2.83 -8.24 -1.90
CA GLU A 57 -2.74 -7.60 -0.59
C GLU A 57 -3.24 -6.17 -0.64
N TYR A 58 -2.87 -5.43 -1.66
CA TYR A 58 -3.33 -4.07 -1.86
C TYR A 58 -4.86 -4.04 -2.07
N ASN A 59 -5.36 -4.92 -2.93
CA ASN A 59 -6.80 -4.96 -3.23
C ASN A 59 -7.60 -5.25 -1.97
N GLN A 60 -7.15 -6.19 -1.17
CA GLN A 60 -7.83 -6.55 0.08
C GLN A 60 -7.80 -5.38 1.07
N PHE A 61 -6.67 -4.70 1.16
CA PHE A 61 -6.55 -3.52 2.00
C PHE A 61 -7.59 -2.47 1.62
N MET A 62 -7.74 -2.21 0.32
CA MET A 62 -8.71 -1.23 -0.14
C MET A 62 -10.15 -1.66 0.12
N ASP A 63 -10.44 -2.95 0.01
CA ASP A 63 -11.76 -3.49 0.33
C ASP A 63 -12.09 -3.28 1.81
N ASP A 64 -11.10 -3.46 2.68
CA ASP A 64 -11.29 -3.29 4.12
C ASP A 64 -11.48 -1.83 4.52
N HIS A 65 -11.05 -0.90 3.68
CA HIS A 65 -11.04 0.52 4.01
C HIS A 65 -11.84 1.39 3.02
N LYS A 66 -12.81 0.81 2.34
CA LYS A 66 -13.65 1.59 1.44
C LYS A 66 -14.64 2.49 2.18
#